data_eb694c2678e8594574334f81f2f8aa47
#
_entry.id   eb694c2678e8594574334f81f2f8aa47
#
_cell.length_a   1.000
_cell.length_b   1.000
_cell.length_c   1.000
_cell.angle_alpha   90.00
_cell.angle_beta   90.00
_cell.angle_gamma   90.00
#
_symmetry.space_group_name_H-M   'P 1'
#
loop_
_entity.id
_entity.type
_entity.pdbx_description
1 polymer ?
#
loop_
_entity_poly.entity_id
_entity_poly.type
_entity_poly.pdbx_seq_one_letter_code
_entity_poly.pdbx_strand_id
1 'polypeptide(L)'
;MLYEPRKPEKRLQRAKFLPILILNLALTSSIPNARAQSAEAAAPTGTISGTVLSQGDNRRLSQVGVRLKSHAAGVFHSILTDYDGHFEVAGLPAGSYEINVEESGYDTVQTKAQLEGPSLKLVLYLAPVKWTEARQKKYTVSVRELKIPDKAREEYQKGMVCLGKDDSAGGVSHFTKAIKAFPDYYEALSQLGIADVHLGRKEEARKAFQAAIDLSKGKHAAAEFGLGYLLYLEGNPGEAEGILRRGLEVDGSAPDGHVILGMALLRLDRLDEAERSAREALLRKPGYAEAYLVLADVYARRRNYREQLQDLETYLRLDPRGPASARAHQAREMALKMLDGSQPQQ
;
A
#
# COMPACT_ATOMS: atom_id res chain seq x y z
N MET A 1 50.26 2.69 32.40
CA MET A 1 49.01 1.94 32.26
C MET A 1 48.04 2.78 31.48
N LEU A 2 47.96 2.53 30.19
CA LEU A 2 47.14 3.29 29.23
C LEU A 2 45.75 2.64 29.13
N TYR A 3 44.72 3.40 29.38
CA TYR A 3 43.33 2.96 29.30
C TYR A 3 42.84 3.27 27.86
N GLU A 4 42.63 2.22 27.02
CA GLU A 4 42.01 2.35 25.72
C GLU A 4 40.48 2.36 25.88
N PRO A 5 39.77 3.32 25.28
CA PRO A 5 38.32 3.27 25.27
C PRO A 5 37.83 2.35 24.11
N ARG A 6 37.01 1.36 24.47
CA ARG A 6 36.30 0.47 23.55
C ARG A 6 35.39 1.30 22.62
N LYS A 7 35.52 1.09 21.33
CA LYS A 7 34.60 1.59 20.28
C LYS A 7 33.22 0.97 20.48
N PRO A 8 32.12 1.73 20.36
CA PRO A 8 30.78 1.16 20.33
C PRO A 8 30.53 0.48 18.98
N GLU A 9 30.10 -0.78 19.03
CA GLU A 9 29.60 -1.52 17.87
C GLU A 9 28.39 -0.79 17.26
N LYS A 10 28.53 -0.37 16.03
CA LYS A 10 27.44 0.14 15.22
C LYS A 10 26.52 -1.00 14.83
N ARG A 11 25.41 -1.20 15.56
CA ARG A 11 24.27 -1.97 15.07
C ARG A 11 23.69 -1.21 13.87
N LEU A 12 23.84 -1.79 12.69
CA LEU A 12 23.10 -1.39 11.50
C LEU A 12 21.62 -1.69 11.73
N GLN A 13 20.87 -0.69 12.17
CA GLN A 13 19.40 -0.71 12.05
C GLN A 13 19.05 -0.31 10.61
N ARG A 14 18.54 -1.23 9.85
CA ARG A 14 17.94 -0.98 8.54
C ARG A 14 16.58 -0.33 8.77
N ALA A 15 16.48 0.97 8.66
CA ALA A 15 15.19 1.67 8.62
C ALA A 15 14.60 1.49 7.21
N LYS A 16 13.53 0.76 7.11
CA LYS A 16 12.66 0.73 5.94
C LYS A 16 11.44 1.57 6.28
N PHE A 17 10.98 2.31 5.32
CA PHE A 17 9.70 3.05 5.28
C PHE A 17 9.01 3.39 6.62
N LEU A 18 8.44 4.57 6.67
CA LEU A 18 7.74 5.23 7.78
C LEU A 18 7.10 4.26 8.81
N PRO A 19 7.43 4.35 10.11
CA PRO A 19 6.77 3.54 11.12
C PRO A 19 5.31 3.99 11.31
N ILE A 20 4.37 3.13 10.92
CA ILE A 20 2.95 3.31 11.19
C ILE A 20 2.72 3.08 12.68
N LEU A 21 2.61 4.14 13.45
CA LEU A 21 2.23 4.08 14.86
C LEU A 21 0.70 4.17 14.95
N ILE A 22 0.01 3.04 15.01
CA ILE A 22 -1.42 2.99 15.34
C ILE A 22 -1.55 2.77 16.84
N LEU A 23 -2.12 3.76 17.53
CA LEU A 23 -2.36 3.72 18.96
C LEU A 23 -3.74 3.05 19.19
N ASN A 24 -3.74 1.82 19.73
CA ASN A 24 -4.97 1.20 20.19
C ASN A 24 -5.41 1.82 21.52
N LEU A 25 -6.51 2.55 21.50
CA LEU A 25 -7.24 2.93 22.69
C LEU A 25 -8.26 1.81 23.02
N ALA A 26 -7.99 1.01 24.03
CA ALA A 26 -8.95 0.06 24.56
C ALA A 26 -10.03 0.82 25.31
N LEU A 27 -11.21 0.97 24.71
CA LEU A 27 -12.42 1.41 25.40
C LEU A 27 -13.22 0.17 25.82
N THR A 28 -13.25 -0.07 27.13
CA THR A 28 -14.21 -0.98 27.74
C THR A 28 -15.60 -0.34 27.72
N SER A 29 -16.50 -0.85 26.92
CA SER A 29 -17.93 -0.51 26.98
C SER A 29 -18.77 -1.75 27.17
N SER A 30 -19.65 -1.66 28.15
CA SER A 30 -20.65 -2.60 28.61
C SER A 30 -21.60 -3.08 27.49
N ILE A 31 -21.92 -4.37 27.55
CA ILE A 31 -22.75 -5.13 26.62
C ILE A 31 -24.23 -4.85 26.88
N PRO A 32 -25.05 -4.56 25.89
CA PRO A 32 -26.46 -4.92 25.92
C PRO A 32 -26.69 -6.18 25.07
N ASN A 33 -27.40 -7.13 25.67
CA ASN A 33 -27.95 -8.33 25.06
C ASN A 33 -28.68 -8.02 23.75
N ALA A 34 -28.20 -8.56 22.63
CA ALA A 34 -28.91 -8.56 21.36
C ALA A 34 -29.37 -9.99 21.02
N ARG A 35 -30.63 -10.08 20.77
CA ARG A 35 -31.40 -11.26 20.34
C ARG A 35 -30.76 -11.97 19.16
N ALA A 36 -30.86 -13.30 19.21
CA ALA A 36 -30.56 -14.20 18.09
C ALA A 36 -31.27 -13.75 16.81
N GLN A 37 -30.50 -13.35 15.82
CA GLN A 37 -30.98 -13.27 14.45
C GLN A 37 -30.75 -14.63 13.79
N SER A 38 -31.81 -15.11 13.15
CA SER A 38 -31.87 -16.33 12.36
C SER A 38 -30.67 -16.45 11.41
N ALA A 39 -30.00 -17.60 11.43
CA ALA A 39 -28.98 -17.98 10.47
C ALA A 39 -29.63 -18.00 9.07
N GLU A 40 -29.35 -16.96 8.29
CA GLU A 40 -29.60 -16.94 6.86
C GLU A 40 -28.64 -17.98 6.23
N ALA A 41 -29.21 -18.98 5.57
CA ALA A 41 -28.41 -20.04 4.95
C ALA A 41 -27.38 -19.39 4.01
N ALA A 42 -26.10 -19.57 4.32
CA ALA A 42 -25.02 -19.03 3.52
C ALA A 42 -25.17 -19.50 2.07
N ALA A 43 -25.25 -18.56 1.14
CA ALA A 43 -25.30 -18.89 -0.29
C ALA A 43 -24.12 -19.81 -0.66
N PRO A 44 -24.33 -20.79 -1.54
CA PRO A 44 -23.27 -21.73 -1.91
C PRO A 44 -22.08 -20.95 -2.45
N THR A 45 -20.92 -21.13 -1.82
CA THR A 45 -19.68 -20.50 -2.23
C THR A 45 -18.83 -21.47 -3.03
N GLY A 46 -18.13 -20.98 -4.06
CA GLY A 46 -17.25 -21.76 -4.89
C GLY A 46 -15.82 -21.21 -4.85
N THR A 47 -14.95 -21.84 -5.65
CA THR A 47 -13.53 -21.50 -5.78
C THR A 47 -13.18 -21.16 -7.22
N ILE A 48 -12.50 -20.06 -7.45
CA ILE A 48 -11.85 -19.76 -8.74
C ILE A 48 -10.36 -20.00 -8.58
N SER A 49 -9.82 -20.90 -9.36
CA SER A 49 -8.39 -21.18 -9.40
C SER A 49 -7.86 -21.11 -10.83
N GLY A 50 -6.56 -20.93 -10.99
CA GLY A 50 -5.98 -20.88 -12.32
C GLY A 50 -4.47 -20.82 -12.34
N THR A 51 -3.93 -20.81 -13.56
CA THR A 51 -2.49 -20.66 -13.81
C THR A 51 -2.25 -19.54 -14.79
N VAL A 52 -1.26 -18.71 -14.51
CA VAL A 52 -0.83 -17.61 -15.37
C VAL A 52 0.42 -18.04 -16.13
N LEU A 53 0.33 -17.97 -17.45
CA LEU A 53 1.38 -18.40 -18.38
C LEU A 53 1.80 -17.26 -19.30
N SER A 54 3.05 -17.26 -19.72
CA SER A 54 3.55 -16.40 -20.79
C SER A 54 3.10 -16.95 -22.14
N GLN A 55 2.56 -16.10 -22.99
CA GLN A 55 2.15 -16.47 -24.34
C GLN A 55 3.38 -16.66 -25.22
N GLY A 56 3.49 -17.83 -25.84
CA GLY A 56 4.57 -18.18 -26.77
C GLY A 56 5.51 -19.25 -26.23
N ASP A 57 6.00 -19.14 -25.01
CA ASP A 57 6.87 -20.13 -24.37
C ASP A 57 6.18 -20.97 -23.29
N ASN A 58 4.92 -20.69 -22.99
CA ASN A 58 4.13 -21.33 -21.92
C ASN A 58 4.81 -21.34 -20.55
N ARG A 59 5.75 -20.42 -20.32
CA ARG A 59 6.44 -20.29 -19.04
C ARG A 59 5.44 -19.83 -17.97
N ARG A 60 5.47 -20.50 -16.82
CA ARG A 60 4.66 -20.13 -15.66
C ARG A 60 5.16 -18.82 -15.06
N LEU A 61 4.25 -17.90 -14.81
CA LEU A 61 4.58 -16.58 -14.28
C LEU A 61 4.25 -16.50 -12.80
N SER A 62 5.29 -16.44 -11.97
CA SER A 62 5.19 -16.33 -10.52
C SER A 62 5.07 -14.88 -10.05
N GLN A 63 4.45 -14.68 -8.89
CA GLN A 63 4.28 -13.36 -8.24
C GLN A 63 3.52 -12.34 -9.11
N VAL A 64 2.67 -12.81 -10.01
CA VAL A 64 1.82 -11.98 -10.87
C VAL A 64 0.54 -11.61 -10.12
N GLY A 65 0.15 -10.34 -10.18
CA GLY A 65 -1.07 -9.85 -9.57
C GLY A 65 -2.32 -10.28 -10.34
N VAL A 66 -3.19 -11.05 -9.68
CA VAL A 66 -4.50 -11.46 -10.21
C VAL A 66 -5.60 -10.80 -9.37
N ARG A 67 -6.46 -10.03 -10.02
CA ARG A 67 -7.58 -9.31 -9.40
C ARG A 67 -8.90 -9.87 -9.88
N LEU A 68 -9.77 -10.23 -8.92
CA LEU A 68 -11.13 -10.70 -9.19
C LEU A 68 -12.11 -9.68 -8.64
N LYS A 69 -13.06 -9.24 -9.46
CA LYS A 69 -14.09 -8.29 -9.07
C LYS A 69 -15.45 -8.78 -9.52
N SER A 70 -16.43 -8.82 -8.61
CA SER A 70 -17.84 -9.00 -8.93
C SER A 70 -18.64 -7.79 -8.47
N HIS A 71 -19.23 -7.08 -9.42
CA HIS A 71 -20.09 -5.92 -9.11
C HIS A 71 -21.40 -6.34 -8.47
N ALA A 72 -21.97 -7.48 -8.87
CA ALA A 72 -23.24 -7.97 -8.38
C ALA A 72 -23.15 -8.49 -6.93
N ALA A 73 -22.02 -9.15 -6.59
CA ALA A 73 -21.79 -9.70 -5.26
C ALA A 73 -21.03 -8.73 -4.33
N GLY A 74 -20.59 -7.55 -4.82
CA GLY A 74 -19.76 -6.62 -4.04
C GLY A 74 -18.40 -7.18 -3.63
N VAL A 75 -17.92 -8.24 -4.31
CA VAL A 75 -16.72 -8.98 -3.96
C VAL A 75 -15.52 -8.44 -4.74
N PHE A 76 -14.42 -8.27 -4.03
CA PHE A 76 -13.12 -7.92 -4.61
C PHE A 76 -12.02 -8.74 -3.93
N HIS A 77 -11.19 -9.41 -4.74
CA HIS A 77 -10.00 -10.12 -4.28
C HIS A 77 -8.78 -9.72 -5.11
N SER A 78 -7.64 -9.59 -4.46
CA SER A 78 -6.34 -9.43 -5.10
C SER A 78 -5.39 -10.46 -4.53
N ILE A 79 -4.76 -11.26 -5.37
CA ILE A 79 -3.87 -12.35 -5.00
C ILE A 79 -2.66 -12.36 -5.92
N LEU A 80 -1.52 -12.86 -5.43
CA LEU A 80 -0.35 -13.14 -6.24
C LEU A 80 -0.31 -14.61 -6.61
N THR A 81 0.15 -14.91 -7.84
CA THR A 81 0.46 -16.30 -8.19
C THR A 81 1.63 -16.83 -7.37
N ASP A 82 1.60 -18.12 -7.05
CA ASP A 82 2.72 -18.81 -6.42
C ASP A 82 3.91 -19.01 -7.38
N TYR A 83 4.94 -19.73 -6.92
CA TYR A 83 6.14 -20.00 -7.73
C TYR A 83 5.87 -20.83 -8.99
N ASP A 84 4.77 -21.57 -9.01
CA ASP A 84 4.30 -22.35 -10.16
C ASP A 84 3.30 -21.58 -11.03
N GLY A 85 3.13 -20.27 -10.79
CA GLY A 85 2.20 -19.43 -11.52
C GLY A 85 0.74 -19.72 -11.23
N HIS A 86 0.44 -20.44 -10.12
CA HIS A 86 -0.91 -20.83 -9.75
C HIS A 86 -1.53 -19.81 -8.77
N PHE A 87 -2.85 -19.62 -8.86
CA PHE A 87 -3.63 -18.84 -7.92
C PHE A 87 -4.92 -19.57 -7.56
N GLU A 88 -5.44 -19.30 -6.36
CA GLU A 88 -6.70 -19.86 -5.87
C GLU A 88 -7.42 -18.87 -4.96
N VAL A 89 -8.70 -18.64 -5.19
CA VAL A 89 -9.58 -17.82 -4.37
C VAL A 89 -10.83 -18.63 -4.06
N ALA A 90 -10.99 -19.00 -2.79
CA ALA A 90 -12.12 -19.76 -2.29
C ALA A 90 -13.17 -18.85 -1.63
N GLY A 91 -14.35 -19.40 -1.35
CA GLY A 91 -15.42 -18.70 -0.65
C GLY A 91 -16.15 -17.66 -1.50
N LEU A 92 -16.08 -17.78 -2.81
CA LEU A 92 -16.69 -16.84 -3.74
C LEU A 92 -18.17 -17.17 -3.98
N PRO A 93 -19.11 -16.21 -3.89
CA PRO A 93 -20.48 -16.39 -4.30
C PRO A 93 -20.60 -16.78 -5.79
N ALA A 94 -21.59 -17.56 -6.16
CA ALA A 94 -21.88 -17.82 -7.57
C ALA A 94 -22.19 -16.50 -8.31
N GLY A 95 -21.69 -16.36 -9.52
CA GLY A 95 -21.88 -15.13 -10.30
C GLY A 95 -20.77 -14.81 -11.31
N SER A 96 -20.87 -13.64 -11.90
CA SER A 96 -19.92 -13.13 -12.89
C SER A 96 -18.78 -12.37 -12.23
N TYR A 97 -17.56 -12.72 -12.62
CA TYR A 97 -16.31 -12.12 -12.14
C TYR A 97 -15.53 -11.52 -13.29
N GLU A 98 -15.08 -10.31 -13.11
CA GLU A 98 -14.09 -9.65 -13.94
C GLU A 98 -12.70 -9.95 -13.37
N ILE A 99 -11.82 -10.52 -14.19
CA ILE A 99 -10.48 -10.93 -13.80
C ILE A 99 -9.48 -10.09 -14.56
N ASN A 100 -8.67 -9.34 -13.82
CA ASN A 100 -7.59 -8.52 -14.35
C ASN A 100 -6.24 -9.08 -13.90
N VAL A 101 -5.33 -9.25 -14.85
CA VAL A 101 -3.96 -9.69 -14.60
C VAL A 101 -2.99 -8.68 -15.19
N GLU A 102 -2.10 -8.17 -14.36
CA GLU A 102 -1.09 -7.18 -14.75
C GLU A 102 0.29 -7.63 -14.28
N GLU A 103 1.25 -7.62 -15.21
CA GLU A 103 2.65 -7.92 -14.92
C GLU A 103 3.57 -7.02 -15.76
N SER A 104 4.68 -6.59 -15.15
CA SER A 104 5.66 -5.75 -15.84
C SER A 104 6.27 -6.49 -17.02
N GLY A 105 6.26 -5.86 -18.19
CA GLY A 105 6.77 -6.47 -19.44
C GLY A 105 5.75 -7.32 -20.21
N TYR A 106 4.50 -7.36 -19.75
CA TYR A 106 3.40 -8.07 -20.42
C TYR A 106 2.21 -7.14 -20.68
N ASP A 107 1.42 -7.46 -21.70
CA ASP A 107 0.14 -6.80 -21.94
C ASP A 107 -0.86 -7.19 -20.84
N THR A 108 -1.63 -6.22 -20.35
CA THR A 108 -2.69 -6.46 -19.36
C THR A 108 -3.75 -7.38 -19.93
N VAL A 109 -4.11 -8.43 -19.20
CA VAL A 109 -5.21 -9.32 -19.54
C VAL A 109 -6.43 -8.98 -18.70
N GLN A 110 -7.55 -8.73 -19.39
CA GLN A 110 -8.85 -8.54 -18.77
C GLN A 110 -9.82 -9.56 -19.36
N THR A 111 -10.43 -10.36 -18.51
CA THR A 111 -11.38 -11.40 -18.93
C THR A 111 -12.56 -11.50 -17.96
N LYS A 112 -13.64 -12.10 -18.41
CA LYS A 112 -14.81 -12.40 -17.56
C LYS A 112 -14.93 -13.89 -17.36
N ALA A 113 -15.31 -14.29 -16.15
CA ALA A 113 -15.51 -15.66 -15.78
C ALA A 113 -16.84 -15.81 -15.05
N GLN A 114 -17.57 -16.90 -15.29
CA GLN A 114 -18.83 -17.20 -14.64
C GLN A 114 -18.65 -18.38 -13.70
N LEU A 115 -18.88 -18.16 -12.40
CA LEU A 115 -18.83 -19.19 -11.37
C LEU A 115 -20.25 -19.72 -11.14
N GLU A 116 -20.57 -20.87 -11.73
CA GLU A 116 -21.90 -21.51 -11.62
C GLU A 116 -21.89 -22.76 -10.72
N GLY A 117 -20.71 -23.26 -10.37
CA GLY A 117 -20.52 -24.49 -9.59
C GLY A 117 -19.53 -24.30 -8.44
N PRO A 118 -19.13 -25.40 -7.77
CA PRO A 118 -18.22 -25.37 -6.63
C PRO A 118 -16.81 -24.96 -6.99
N SER A 119 -16.41 -25.06 -8.26
CA SER A 119 -15.09 -24.64 -8.70
C SER A 119 -15.05 -24.25 -10.17
N LEU A 120 -14.21 -23.26 -10.49
CA LEU A 120 -13.86 -22.83 -11.84
C LEU A 120 -12.35 -22.80 -11.99
N LYS A 121 -11.81 -23.49 -13.01
CA LYS A 121 -10.38 -23.47 -13.33
C LYS A 121 -10.12 -22.66 -14.58
N LEU A 122 -9.09 -21.81 -14.54
CA LEU A 122 -8.72 -20.88 -15.60
C LEU A 122 -7.25 -21.04 -16.01
N VAL A 123 -6.97 -20.82 -17.28
CA VAL A 123 -5.59 -20.61 -17.76
C VAL A 123 -5.55 -19.24 -18.41
N LEU A 124 -4.68 -18.37 -17.90
CA LEU A 124 -4.55 -16.99 -18.34
C LEU A 124 -3.20 -16.81 -19.04
N TYR A 125 -3.22 -16.35 -20.29
CA TYR A 125 -2.02 -16.13 -21.08
C TYR A 125 -1.72 -14.63 -21.15
N LEU A 126 -0.52 -14.23 -20.68
CA LEU A 126 -0.01 -12.89 -20.83
C LEU A 126 0.92 -12.81 -22.04
N ALA A 127 0.61 -11.93 -22.97
CA ALA A 127 1.48 -11.67 -24.12
C ALA A 127 2.64 -10.78 -23.70
N PRO A 128 3.91 -11.16 -23.95
CA PRO A 128 5.02 -10.24 -23.75
C PRO A 128 4.82 -8.97 -24.57
N VAL A 129 5.02 -7.80 -23.97
CA VAL A 129 4.95 -6.52 -24.69
C VAL A 129 5.97 -6.56 -25.81
N LYS A 130 5.52 -6.62 -27.06
CA LYS A 130 6.40 -6.43 -28.20
C LYS A 130 6.88 -4.98 -28.19
N TRP A 131 8.17 -4.78 -28.05
CA TRP A 131 8.82 -3.47 -28.22
C TRP A 131 8.68 -3.05 -29.68
N THR A 132 7.53 -2.54 -30.07
CA THR A 132 7.38 -1.81 -31.31
C THR A 132 7.72 -0.35 -31.02
N GLU A 133 8.52 0.27 -31.89
CA GLU A 133 8.88 1.69 -31.82
C GLU A 133 7.66 2.64 -31.71
N ALA A 134 6.47 2.16 -32.02
CA ALA A 134 5.20 2.88 -31.90
C ALA A 134 4.73 3.13 -30.45
N ARG A 135 5.30 2.47 -29.44
CA ARG A 135 5.16 2.80 -28.02
C ARG A 135 6.36 3.60 -27.48
N GLN A 136 7.00 4.41 -28.30
CA GLN A 136 7.61 5.59 -27.74
C GLN A 136 6.49 6.36 -27.04
N LYS A 137 6.34 6.16 -25.70
CA LYS A 137 5.73 7.20 -24.88
C LYS A 137 6.30 8.48 -25.43
N LYS A 138 5.47 9.35 -25.99
CA LYS A 138 5.83 10.74 -26.19
C LYS A 138 6.29 11.21 -24.81
N TYR A 139 7.59 11.16 -24.55
CA TYR A 139 8.19 11.89 -23.46
C TYR A 139 7.97 13.34 -23.81
N THR A 140 6.81 13.86 -23.47
CA THR A 140 6.62 15.30 -23.38
C THR A 140 7.43 15.72 -22.17
N VAL A 141 8.73 15.97 -22.40
CA VAL A 141 9.56 16.64 -21.40
C VAL A 141 8.91 18.00 -21.21
N SER A 142 8.43 18.27 -20.00
CA SER A 142 7.80 19.55 -19.73
C SER A 142 8.85 20.65 -19.92
N VAL A 143 8.46 21.81 -20.44
CA VAL A 143 9.36 22.96 -20.59
C VAL A 143 10.04 23.30 -19.25
N ARG A 144 9.40 22.99 -18.14
CA ARG A 144 9.95 23.14 -16.80
C ARG A 144 11.10 22.16 -16.53
N GLU A 145 10.95 20.88 -16.89
CA GLU A 145 12.01 19.87 -16.72
C GLU A 145 13.29 20.24 -17.47
N LEU A 146 13.16 20.88 -18.64
CA LEU A 146 14.32 21.41 -19.39
C LEU A 146 15.03 22.56 -18.66
N LYS A 147 14.33 23.28 -17.77
CA LYS A 147 14.89 24.41 -17.02
C LYS A 147 15.62 23.96 -15.75
N ILE A 148 15.46 22.72 -15.31
CA ILE A 148 16.15 22.24 -14.11
C ILE A 148 17.65 22.06 -14.43
N PRO A 149 18.55 22.81 -13.75
CA PRO A 149 19.99 22.69 -13.98
C PRO A 149 20.51 21.29 -13.65
N ASP A 150 21.50 20.81 -14.40
CA ASP A 150 22.09 19.49 -14.17
C ASP A 150 22.59 19.31 -12.74
N LYS A 151 23.20 20.35 -12.17
CA LYS A 151 23.62 20.34 -10.77
C LYS A 151 22.45 20.07 -9.79
N ALA A 152 21.26 20.65 -10.07
CA ALA A 152 20.10 20.42 -9.22
C ALA A 152 19.59 18.98 -9.36
N ARG A 153 19.57 18.43 -10.59
CA ARG A 153 19.20 17.02 -10.85
C ARG A 153 20.19 16.05 -10.17
N GLU A 154 21.49 16.31 -10.29
CA GLU A 154 22.52 15.47 -9.68
C GLU A 154 22.38 15.43 -8.15
N GLU A 155 22.19 16.58 -7.51
CA GLU A 155 21.99 16.65 -6.07
C GLU A 155 20.66 15.98 -5.66
N TYR A 156 19.59 16.15 -6.41
CA TYR A 156 18.32 15.43 -6.18
C TYR A 156 18.52 13.91 -6.23
N GLN A 157 19.21 13.39 -7.24
CA GLN A 157 19.48 11.95 -7.36
C GLN A 157 20.34 11.43 -6.20
N LYS A 158 21.35 12.18 -5.75
CA LYS A 158 22.13 11.84 -4.56
C LYS A 158 21.24 11.76 -3.30
N GLY A 159 20.33 12.71 -3.15
CA GLY A 159 19.35 12.71 -2.07
C GLY A 159 18.45 11.47 -2.09
N MET A 160 17.96 11.08 -3.27
CA MET A 160 17.18 9.86 -3.45
C MET A 160 17.97 8.60 -3.09
N VAL A 161 19.25 8.54 -3.48
CA VAL A 161 20.15 7.42 -3.10
C VAL A 161 20.35 7.36 -1.57
N CYS A 162 20.49 8.52 -0.91
CA CYS A 162 20.58 8.58 0.55
C CYS A 162 19.30 8.03 1.20
N LEU A 163 18.11 8.45 0.77
CA LEU A 163 16.84 7.93 1.28
C LEU A 163 16.71 6.42 1.07
N GLY A 164 17.11 5.92 -0.11
CA GLY A 164 17.11 4.48 -0.39
C GLY A 164 18.06 3.66 0.50
N LYS A 165 19.00 4.32 1.18
CA LYS A 165 19.94 3.73 2.15
C LYS A 165 19.58 4.06 3.60
N ASP A 166 18.40 4.63 3.84
CA ASP A 166 17.93 5.09 5.14
C ASP A 166 18.78 6.25 5.75
N ASP A 167 19.59 6.90 4.93
CA ASP A 167 20.34 8.11 5.32
C ASP A 167 19.49 9.36 5.08
N SER A 168 18.50 9.58 5.95
CA SER A 168 17.63 10.75 5.85
C SER A 168 18.40 12.07 6.05
N ALA A 169 19.45 12.08 6.86
CA ALA A 169 20.27 13.28 7.07
C ALA A 169 21.07 13.66 5.82
N GLY A 170 21.67 12.68 5.15
CA GLY A 170 22.28 12.85 3.84
C GLY A 170 21.27 13.31 2.79
N GLY A 171 20.07 12.73 2.81
CA GLY A 171 18.95 13.16 1.98
C GLY A 171 18.64 14.65 2.12
N VAL A 172 18.42 15.13 3.36
CA VAL A 172 18.20 16.56 3.65
C VAL A 172 19.30 17.44 3.07
N SER A 173 20.58 17.04 3.29
CA SER A 173 21.72 17.81 2.78
C SER A 173 21.68 17.97 1.26
N HIS A 174 21.43 16.88 0.54
CA HIS A 174 21.41 16.86 -0.92
C HIS A 174 20.18 17.57 -1.50
N PHE A 175 18.97 17.34 -0.95
CA PHE A 175 17.77 18.06 -1.41
C PHE A 175 17.87 19.57 -1.17
N THR A 176 18.46 19.99 -0.05
CA THR A 176 18.73 21.41 0.20
C THR A 176 19.66 22.02 -0.85
N LYS A 177 20.69 21.29 -1.28
CA LYS A 177 21.57 21.75 -2.38
C LYS A 177 20.86 21.80 -3.72
N ALA A 178 19.99 20.83 -4.00
CA ALA A 178 19.15 20.81 -5.20
C ALA A 178 18.22 22.01 -5.26
N ILE A 179 17.54 22.34 -4.16
CA ILE A 179 16.65 23.49 -4.01
C ILE A 179 17.43 24.81 -4.12
N LYS A 180 18.64 24.87 -3.52
CA LYS A 180 19.51 26.05 -3.67
C LYS A 180 19.92 26.30 -5.12
N ALA A 181 20.14 25.23 -5.90
CA ALA A 181 20.48 25.32 -7.32
C ALA A 181 19.26 25.63 -8.20
N PHE A 182 18.08 25.21 -7.80
CA PHE A 182 16.81 25.45 -8.49
C PHE A 182 15.68 25.64 -7.46
N PRO A 183 15.35 26.88 -7.05
CA PRO A 183 14.36 27.16 -5.99
C PRO A 183 12.95 26.63 -6.30
N ASP A 184 12.55 26.53 -7.59
CA ASP A 184 11.26 26.01 -7.99
C ASP A 184 11.21 24.47 -8.09
N TYR A 185 12.17 23.77 -7.49
CA TYR A 185 12.26 22.32 -7.54
C TYR A 185 11.32 21.68 -6.50
N TYR A 186 10.00 21.73 -6.75
CA TYR A 186 9.00 21.24 -5.81
C TYR A 186 9.10 19.73 -5.54
N GLU A 187 9.64 18.93 -6.49
CA GLU A 187 9.91 17.51 -6.24
C GLU A 187 11.00 17.33 -5.17
N ALA A 188 12.04 18.17 -5.20
CA ALA A 188 13.09 18.15 -4.18
C ALA A 188 12.55 18.63 -2.82
N LEU A 189 11.67 19.63 -2.81
CA LEU A 189 10.98 20.07 -1.59
C LEU A 189 10.10 18.96 -1.00
N SER A 190 9.37 18.24 -1.82
CA SER A 190 8.56 17.11 -1.38
C SER A 190 9.43 16.01 -0.75
N GLN A 191 10.55 15.66 -1.38
CA GLN A 191 11.49 14.67 -0.83
C GLN A 191 12.22 15.17 0.43
N LEU A 192 12.51 16.47 0.52
CA LEU A 192 13.03 17.08 1.74
C LEU A 192 12.04 16.91 2.88
N GLY A 193 10.76 17.18 2.65
CA GLY A 193 9.70 16.95 3.64
C GLY A 193 9.64 15.51 4.13
N ILE A 194 9.75 14.53 3.22
CA ILE A 194 9.81 13.10 3.59
C ILE A 194 11.03 12.80 4.47
N ALA A 195 12.22 13.32 4.10
CA ALA A 195 13.43 13.13 4.88
C ALA A 195 13.31 13.75 6.29
N ASP A 196 12.69 14.93 6.40
CA ASP A 196 12.45 15.59 7.68
C ASP A 196 11.42 14.86 8.55
N VAL A 197 10.38 14.24 7.95
CA VAL A 197 9.47 13.34 8.68
C VAL A 197 10.23 12.17 9.30
N HIS A 198 11.14 11.55 8.54
CA HIS A 198 11.96 10.43 9.05
C HIS A 198 12.88 10.87 10.19
N LEU A 199 13.33 12.11 10.19
CA LEU A 199 14.15 12.71 11.27
C LEU A 199 13.32 13.25 12.44
N GLY A 200 12.00 13.18 12.37
CA GLY A 200 11.09 13.73 13.39
C GLY A 200 10.97 15.26 13.37
N ARG A 201 11.47 15.93 12.33
CA ARG A 201 11.46 17.39 12.15
C ARG A 201 10.15 17.85 11.54
N LYS A 202 9.08 17.81 12.33
CA LYS A 202 7.70 17.98 11.83
C LYS A 202 7.45 19.36 11.21
N GLU A 203 7.97 20.41 11.83
CA GLU A 203 7.77 21.78 11.34
C GLU A 203 8.51 22.04 10.03
N GLU A 204 9.73 21.52 9.89
CA GLU A 204 10.50 21.59 8.66
C GLU A 204 9.81 20.81 7.54
N ALA A 205 9.34 19.59 7.84
CA ALA A 205 8.59 18.77 6.89
C ALA A 205 7.33 19.48 6.40
N ARG A 206 6.55 20.08 7.32
CA ARG A 206 5.35 20.85 6.99
C ARG A 206 5.66 22.00 6.04
N LYS A 207 6.70 22.80 6.34
CA LYS A 207 7.13 23.91 5.48
C LYS A 207 7.56 23.43 4.10
N ALA A 208 8.30 22.33 4.03
CA ALA A 208 8.77 21.76 2.78
C ALA A 208 7.61 21.26 1.90
N PHE A 209 6.66 20.52 2.47
CA PHE A 209 5.48 20.06 1.74
C PHE A 209 4.59 21.22 1.29
N GLN A 210 4.34 22.21 2.16
CA GLN A 210 3.53 23.37 1.79
C GLN A 210 4.18 24.16 0.66
N ALA A 211 5.49 24.40 0.72
CA ALA A 211 6.23 25.05 -0.35
C ALA A 211 6.15 24.26 -1.67
N ALA A 212 6.21 22.92 -1.62
CA ALA A 212 6.05 22.08 -2.81
C ALA A 212 4.63 22.18 -3.40
N ILE A 213 3.60 22.21 -2.56
CA ILE A 213 2.20 22.39 -2.97
C ILE A 213 2.01 23.76 -3.64
N ASP A 214 2.50 24.83 -3.00
CA ASP A 214 2.36 26.20 -3.49
C ASP A 214 3.08 26.39 -4.84
N LEU A 215 4.32 25.94 -4.97
CA LEU A 215 5.11 26.05 -6.20
C LEU A 215 4.54 25.19 -7.33
N SER A 216 4.01 24.02 -7.03
CA SER A 216 3.35 23.16 -8.02
C SER A 216 1.92 23.61 -8.35
N LYS A 217 1.38 24.58 -7.61
CA LYS A 217 -0.03 24.99 -7.66
C LYS A 217 -0.98 23.80 -7.44
N GLY A 218 -0.65 22.95 -6.48
CA GLY A 218 -1.40 21.73 -6.16
C GLY A 218 -1.33 20.64 -7.24
N LYS A 219 -0.39 20.68 -8.18
CA LYS A 219 -0.26 19.68 -9.26
C LYS A 219 0.75 18.57 -8.95
N HIS A 220 1.32 18.56 -7.75
CA HIS A 220 2.28 17.55 -7.31
C HIS A 220 1.72 16.75 -6.12
N ALA A 221 0.90 15.76 -6.44
CA ALA A 221 0.16 14.94 -5.46
C ALA A 221 1.04 14.37 -4.33
N ALA A 222 2.30 14.02 -4.61
CA ALA A 222 3.21 13.48 -3.61
C ALA A 222 3.44 14.43 -2.42
N ALA A 223 3.42 15.75 -2.64
CA ALA A 223 3.56 16.72 -1.56
C ALA A 223 2.30 16.74 -0.66
N GLU A 224 1.11 16.62 -1.26
CA GLU A 224 -0.15 16.51 -0.54
C GLU A 224 -0.24 15.20 0.25
N PHE A 225 0.21 14.09 -0.33
CA PHE A 225 0.28 12.81 0.41
C PHE A 225 1.26 12.90 1.58
N GLY A 226 2.42 13.54 1.41
CA GLY A 226 3.38 13.77 2.47
C GLY A 226 2.82 14.64 3.60
N LEU A 227 2.15 15.75 3.26
CA LEU A 227 1.50 16.61 4.25
C LEU A 227 0.34 15.90 4.96
N GLY A 228 -0.48 15.16 4.21
CA GLY A 228 -1.56 14.36 4.78
C GLY A 228 -1.05 13.29 5.74
N TYR A 229 0.05 12.64 5.40
CA TYR A 229 0.70 11.69 6.30
C TYR A 229 1.24 12.36 7.58
N LEU A 230 1.88 13.52 7.46
CA LEU A 230 2.36 14.29 8.61
C LEU A 230 1.20 14.66 9.55
N LEU A 231 0.09 15.17 9.00
CA LEU A 231 -1.12 15.49 9.77
C LEU A 231 -1.71 14.25 10.46
N TYR A 232 -1.72 13.12 9.78
CA TYR A 232 -2.12 11.84 10.38
C TYR A 232 -1.23 11.47 11.58
N LEU A 233 0.10 11.62 11.47
CA LEU A 233 1.05 11.36 12.57
C LEU A 233 0.87 12.31 13.74
N GLU A 234 0.43 13.53 13.49
CA GLU A 234 0.13 14.56 14.51
C GLU A 234 -1.22 14.35 15.21
N GLY A 235 -2.02 13.39 14.75
CA GLY A 235 -3.31 13.11 15.35
C GLY A 235 -4.46 13.95 14.79
N ASN A 236 -4.28 14.54 13.60
CA ASN A 236 -5.27 15.36 12.90
C ASN A 236 -5.85 14.62 11.67
N PRO A 237 -6.53 13.46 11.85
CA PRO A 237 -6.96 12.63 10.72
C PRO A 237 -8.03 13.30 9.85
N GLY A 238 -8.81 14.24 10.37
CA GLY A 238 -9.81 14.98 9.60
C GLY A 238 -9.17 15.96 8.62
N GLU A 239 -8.14 16.68 9.03
CA GLU A 239 -7.37 17.55 8.14
C GLU A 239 -6.58 16.74 7.12
N ALA A 240 -5.99 15.63 7.58
CA ALA A 240 -5.27 14.69 6.72
C ALA A 240 -6.17 14.18 5.59
N GLU A 241 -7.41 13.79 5.88
CA GLU A 241 -8.38 13.33 4.88
C GLU A 241 -8.59 14.38 3.78
N GLY A 242 -8.82 15.65 4.15
CA GLY A 242 -9.05 16.73 3.20
C GLY A 242 -7.88 16.92 2.23
N ILE A 243 -6.64 16.91 2.76
CA ILE A 243 -5.42 17.05 1.95
C ILE A 243 -5.22 15.82 1.05
N LEU A 244 -5.40 14.60 1.60
CA LEU A 244 -5.21 13.35 0.86
C LEU A 244 -6.19 13.21 -0.30
N ARG A 245 -7.45 13.61 -0.11
CA ARG A 245 -8.44 13.60 -1.20
C ARG A 245 -8.06 14.55 -2.33
N ARG A 246 -7.56 15.76 -2.02
CA ARG A 246 -7.05 16.67 -3.06
C ARG A 246 -5.88 16.07 -3.82
N GLY A 247 -4.92 15.44 -3.12
CA GLY A 247 -3.82 14.73 -3.78
C GLY A 247 -4.32 13.61 -4.71
N LEU A 248 -5.36 12.87 -4.30
CA LEU A 248 -5.97 11.82 -5.11
C LEU A 248 -6.81 12.36 -6.29
N GLU A 249 -7.29 13.60 -6.24
CA GLU A 249 -7.87 14.27 -7.40
C GLU A 249 -6.81 14.57 -8.47
N VAL A 250 -5.57 14.82 -8.06
CA VAL A 250 -4.44 15.06 -8.97
C VAL A 250 -3.86 13.74 -9.48
N ASP A 251 -3.64 12.77 -8.61
CA ASP A 251 -3.15 11.43 -8.96
C ASP A 251 -3.97 10.35 -8.23
N GLY A 252 -5.13 10.04 -8.81
CA GLY A 252 -5.99 8.96 -8.32
C GLY A 252 -5.41 7.55 -8.52
N SER A 253 -4.25 7.44 -9.18
CA SER A 253 -3.57 6.16 -9.39
C SER A 253 -2.52 5.85 -8.31
N ALA A 254 -2.19 6.79 -7.43
CA ALA A 254 -1.16 6.64 -6.42
C ALA A 254 -1.58 5.68 -5.29
N PRO A 255 -0.98 4.49 -5.15
CA PRO A 255 -1.34 3.55 -4.09
C PRO A 255 -1.02 4.11 -2.69
N ASP A 256 0.07 4.90 -2.56
CA ASP A 256 0.46 5.53 -1.29
C ASP A 256 -0.64 6.47 -0.77
N GLY A 257 -1.20 7.31 -1.65
CA GLY A 257 -2.30 8.22 -1.30
C GLY A 257 -3.52 7.48 -0.76
N HIS A 258 -3.90 6.38 -1.40
CA HIS A 258 -5.01 5.55 -0.97
C HIS A 258 -4.74 4.86 0.39
N VAL A 259 -3.53 4.34 0.62
CA VAL A 259 -3.19 3.71 1.92
C VAL A 259 -3.22 4.73 3.04
N ILE A 260 -2.61 5.91 2.85
CA ILE A 260 -2.58 6.94 3.88
C ILE A 260 -4.00 7.45 4.18
N LEU A 261 -4.85 7.60 3.14
CA LEU A 261 -6.27 7.92 3.32
C LEU A 261 -7.00 6.84 4.11
N GLY A 262 -6.77 5.56 3.81
CA GLY A 262 -7.31 4.43 4.56
C GLY A 262 -6.93 4.47 6.03
N MET A 263 -5.68 4.81 6.34
CA MET A 263 -5.18 4.98 7.71
C MET A 263 -5.88 6.15 8.44
N ALA A 264 -6.06 7.28 7.77
CA ALA A 264 -6.76 8.43 8.33
C ALA A 264 -8.25 8.11 8.61
N LEU A 265 -8.91 7.44 7.67
CA LEU A 265 -10.31 7.00 7.80
C LEU A 265 -10.49 5.97 8.94
N LEU A 266 -9.53 5.07 9.14
CA LEU A 266 -9.53 4.17 10.30
C LEU A 266 -9.52 4.95 11.63
N ARG A 267 -8.73 6.01 11.74
CA ARG A 267 -8.75 6.86 12.95
C ARG A 267 -10.05 7.62 13.15
N LEU A 268 -10.77 7.89 12.07
CA LEU A 268 -12.09 8.50 12.09
C LEU A 268 -13.23 7.49 12.30
N ASP A 269 -12.90 6.20 12.49
CA ASP A 269 -13.84 5.07 12.60
C ASP A 269 -14.75 4.86 11.39
N ARG A 270 -14.32 5.34 10.22
CA ARG A 270 -15.01 5.21 8.93
C ARG A 270 -14.54 3.95 8.20
N LEU A 271 -14.91 2.78 8.76
CA LEU A 271 -14.34 1.49 8.37
C LEU A 271 -14.61 1.12 6.91
N ASP A 272 -15.82 1.38 6.38
CA ASP A 272 -16.17 1.04 5.00
C ASP A 272 -15.37 1.85 3.98
N GLU A 273 -15.07 3.10 4.30
CA GLU A 273 -14.28 3.96 3.43
C GLU A 273 -12.79 3.61 3.53
N ALA A 274 -12.32 3.26 4.73
CA ALA A 274 -10.94 2.78 4.91
C ALA A 274 -10.69 1.50 4.11
N GLU A 275 -11.63 0.55 4.15
CA GLU A 275 -11.57 -0.68 3.36
C GLU A 275 -11.54 -0.39 1.85
N ARG A 276 -12.43 0.49 1.36
CA ARG A 276 -12.43 0.89 -0.06
C ARG A 276 -11.10 1.50 -0.46
N SER A 277 -10.54 2.41 0.36
CA SER A 277 -9.26 3.05 0.08
C SER A 277 -8.11 2.03 0.03
N ALA A 278 -8.04 1.10 0.96
CA ALA A 278 -7.01 0.06 0.94
C ALA A 278 -7.14 -0.86 -0.30
N ARG A 279 -8.36 -1.21 -0.68
CA ARG A 279 -8.61 -1.99 -1.90
C ARG A 279 -8.27 -1.25 -3.17
N GLU A 280 -8.51 0.08 -3.22
CA GLU A 280 -8.07 0.91 -4.34
C GLU A 280 -6.54 0.95 -4.46
N ALA A 281 -5.80 0.96 -3.35
CA ALA A 281 -4.34 0.82 -3.40
C ALA A 281 -3.92 -0.54 -3.99
N LEU A 282 -4.57 -1.64 -3.57
CA LEU A 282 -4.28 -2.98 -4.07
C LEU A 282 -4.67 -3.18 -5.54
N LEU A 283 -5.70 -2.46 -6.03
CA LEU A 283 -6.02 -2.44 -7.46
C LEU A 283 -4.86 -1.92 -8.32
N ARG A 284 -4.08 -1.00 -7.80
CA ARG A 284 -2.95 -0.39 -8.51
C ARG A 284 -1.64 -1.13 -8.24
N LYS A 285 -1.46 -1.63 -7.01
CA LYS A 285 -0.26 -2.35 -6.59
C LYS A 285 -0.64 -3.54 -5.71
N PRO A 286 -0.93 -4.72 -6.31
CA PRO A 286 -1.37 -5.91 -5.58
C PRO A 286 -0.44 -6.37 -4.45
N GLY A 287 0.87 -6.14 -4.60
CA GLY A 287 1.88 -6.46 -3.58
C GLY A 287 2.16 -5.33 -2.57
N TYR A 288 1.23 -4.37 -2.40
CA TYR A 288 1.46 -3.26 -1.47
C TYR A 288 1.14 -3.69 -0.03
N ALA A 289 2.19 -4.07 0.70
CA ALA A 289 2.08 -4.67 2.02
C ALA A 289 1.25 -3.83 3.00
N GLU A 290 1.46 -2.51 3.04
CA GLU A 290 0.79 -1.60 3.97
C GLU A 290 -0.74 -1.56 3.77
N ALA A 291 -1.23 -1.82 2.57
CA ALA A 291 -2.67 -1.87 2.31
C ALA A 291 -3.34 -3.06 3.03
N TYR A 292 -2.64 -4.19 3.14
CA TYR A 292 -3.13 -5.35 3.90
C TYR A 292 -3.17 -5.07 5.40
N LEU A 293 -2.26 -4.23 5.94
CA LEU A 293 -2.37 -3.79 7.33
C LEU A 293 -3.61 -2.94 7.58
N VAL A 294 -3.95 -2.05 6.65
CA VAL A 294 -5.19 -1.26 6.75
C VAL A 294 -6.40 -2.17 6.74
N LEU A 295 -6.46 -3.17 5.85
CA LEU A 295 -7.55 -4.16 5.81
C LEU A 295 -7.61 -4.98 7.09
N ALA A 296 -6.47 -5.47 7.57
CA ALA A 296 -6.40 -6.22 8.83
C ALA A 296 -6.93 -5.42 10.02
N ASP A 297 -6.63 -4.12 10.10
CA ASP A 297 -7.14 -3.24 11.15
C ASP A 297 -8.65 -2.98 11.00
N VAL A 298 -9.18 -2.87 9.76
CA VAL A 298 -10.63 -2.81 9.49
C VAL A 298 -11.32 -4.07 10.01
N TYR A 299 -10.81 -5.24 9.62
CA TYR A 299 -11.43 -6.52 10.01
C TYR A 299 -11.29 -6.79 11.50
N ALA A 300 -10.20 -6.37 12.14
CA ALA A 300 -10.07 -6.43 13.60
C ALA A 300 -11.19 -5.66 14.30
N ARG A 301 -11.50 -4.44 13.86
CA ARG A 301 -12.59 -3.62 14.44
C ARG A 301 -13.98 -4.20 14.19
N ARG A 302 -14.18 -4.89 13.05
CA ARG A 302 -15.41 -5.62 12.74
C ARG A 302 -15.49 -6.99 13.42
N ARG A 303 -14.45 -7.42 14.14
CA ARG A 303 -14.31 -8.76 14.74
C ARG A 303 -14.32 -9.90 13.72
N ASN A 304 -13.94 -9.62 12.47
CA ASN A 304 -13.79 -10.59 11.40
C ASN A 304 -12.38 -11.17 11.45
N TYR A 305 -12.11 -11.99 12.46
CA TYR A 305 -10.75 -12.46 12.77
C TYR A 305 -10.16 -13.37 11.71
N ARG A 306 -10.97 -14.03 10.88
CA ARG A 306 -10.51 -14.89 9.78
C ARG A 306 -9.89 -14.04 8.66
N GLU A 307 -10.59 -13.01 8.22
CA GLU A 307 -10.14 -12.07 7.21
C GLU A 307 -8.95 -11.26 7.72
N GLN A 308 -8.99 -10.84 8.98
CA GLN A 308 -7.84 -10.19 9.64
C GLN A 308 -6.60 -11.05 9.59
N LEU A 309 -6.71 -12.36 9.91
CA LEU A 309 -5.61 -13.29 9.89
C LEU A 309 -5.00 -13.43 8.49
N GLN A 310 -5.84 -13.58 7.47
CA GLN A 310 -5.43 -13.70 6.07
C GLN A 310 -4.62 -12.48 5.61
N ASP A 311 -5.08 -11.27 5.95
CA ASP A 311 -4.38 -10.04 5.57
C ASP A 311 -3.08 -9.85 6.33
N LEU A 312 -3.03 -10.19 7.63
CA LEU A 312 -1.79 -10.17 8.41
C LEU A 312 -0.75 -11.16 7.88
N GLU A 313 -1.17 -12.37 7.50
CA GLU A 313 -0.27 -13.37 6.90
C GLU A 313 0.24 -12.90 5.53
N THR A 314 -0.61 -12.24 4.75
CA THR A 314 -0.20 -11.66 3.48
C THR A 314 0.81 -10.54 3.68
N TYR A 315 0.57 -9.63 4.63
CA TYR A 315 1.55 -8.60 5.00
C TYR A 315 2.89 -9.22 5.40
N LEU A 316 2.90 -10.17 6.33
CA LEU A 316 4.11 -10.79 6.84
C LEU A 316 4.90 -11.56 5.76
N ARG A 317 4.21 -12.09 4.75
CA ARG A 317 4.84 -12.72 3.60
C ARG A 317 5.48 -11.69 2.66
N LEU A 318 4.82 -10.55 2.43
CA LEU A 318 5.30 -9.49 1.55
C LEU A 318 6.44 -8.67 2.18
N ASP A 319 6.34 -8.37 3.46
CA ASP A 319 7.33 -7.60 4.20
C ASP A 319 7.64 -8.22 5.59
N PRO A 320 8.35 -9.35 5.64
CA PRO A 320 8.59 -10.09 6.89
C PRO A 320 9.48 -9.36 7.90
N ARG A 321 10.21 -8.34 7.45
CA ARG A 321 11.11 -7.53 8.30
C ARG A 321 10.72 -6.04 8.28
N GLY A 322 9.55 -5.73 7.81
CA GLY A 322 9.04 -4.37 7.78
C GLY A 322 8.83 -3.79 9.18
N PRO A 323 8.66 -2.47 9.27
CA PRO A 323 8.54 -1.78 10.55
C PRO A 323 7.32 -2.21 11.37
N ALA A 324 6.28 -2.73 10.72
CA ALA A 324 5.08 -3.23 11.38
C ALA A 324 5.08 -4.75 11.64
N SER A 325 6.14 -5.50 11.25
CA SER A 325 6.16 -6.96 11.33
C SER A 325 5.97 -7.49 12.76
N ALA A 326 6.64 -6.89 13.75
CA ALA A 326 6.48 -7.31 15.15
C ALA A 326 5.03 -7.15 15.63
N ARG A 327 4.39 -6.03 15.28
CA ARG A 327 2.99 -5.77 15.61
C ARG A 327 2.05 -6.70 14.84
N ALA A 328 2.34 -6.96 13.57
CA ALA A 328 1.55 -7.88 12.75
C ALA A 328 1.59 -9.31 13.32
N HIS A 329 2.75 -9.79 13.77
CA HIS A 329 2.85 -11.08 14.48
C HIS A 329 2.00 -11.10 15.75
N GLN A 330 2.08 -10.05 16.58
CA GLN A 330 1.26 -9.96 17.79
C GLN A 330 -0.24 -9.94 17.48
N ALA A 331 -0.66 -9.16 16.49
CA ALA A 331 -2.06 -9.10 16.06
C ALA A 331 -2.55 -10.46 15.51
N ARG A 332 -1.69 -11.17 14.77
CA ARG A 332 -1.96 -12.52 14.25
C ARG A 332 -2.22 -13.51 15.38
N GLU A 333 -1.36 -13.52 16.41
CA GLU A 333 -1.56 -14.39 17.58
C GLU A 333 -2.86 -14.09 18.33
N MET A 334 -3.21 -12.80 18.44
CA MET A 334 -4.48 -12.39 19.05
C MET A 334 -5.68 -12.85 18.22
N ALA A 335 -5.63 -12.71 16.90
CA ALA A 335 -6.70 -13.16 16.01
C ALA A 335 -6.91 -14.68 16.10
N LEU A 336 -5.82 -15.48 16.16
CA LEU A 336 -5.89 -16.93 16.35
C LEU A 336 -6.58 -17.28 17.67
N LYS A 337 -6.20 -16.66 18.79
CA LYS A 337 -6.85 -16.89 20.09
C LYS A 337 -8.34 -16.57 20.07
N MET A 338 -8.75 -15.52 19.34
CA MET A 338 -10.16 -15.16 19.22
C MET A 338 -10.96 -16.18 18.38
N LEU A 339 -10.32 -16.76 17.37
CA LEU A 339 -10.93 -17.83 16.56
C LEU A 339 -11.07 -19.13 17.35
N ASP A 340 -10.04 -19.52 18.13
CA ASP A 340 -10.07 -20.74 18.97
C ASP A 340 -11.08 -20.61 20.11
N GLY A 341 -11.19 -19.43 20.75
CA GLY A 341 -12.15 -19.16 21.83
C GLY A 341 -13.61 -19.02 21.38
N SER A 342 -13.84 -18.86 20.07
CA SER A 342 -15.18 -18.82 19.48
C SER A 342 -15.71 -20.18 19.02
N GLN A 343 -14.92 -21.27 19.15
CA GLN A 343 -15.43 -22.62 18.93
C GLN A 343 -16.32 -23.03 20.11
N PRO A 344 -17.58 -23.44 19.91
CA PRO A 344 -18.38 -23.98 20.99
C PRO A 344 -17.67 -25.24 21.50
N GLN A 345 -17.40 -25.27 22.81
CA GLN A 345 -16.99 -26.51 23.47
C GLN A 345 -18.11 -27.51 23.23
N GLN A 346 -17.85 -28.53 22.41
CA GLN A 346 -18.74 -29.68 22.21
C GLN A 346 -18.68 -30.63 23.40
#